data_12a082ca1b489347d4ccd397c84c31f9
#
_entry.id   12a082ca1b489347d4ccd397c84c31f9
#
_cell.length_a   1.000
_cell.length_b   1.000
_cell.length_c   1.000
_cell.angle_alpha   90.00
_cell.angle_beta   90.00
_cell.angle_gamma   90.00
#
_symmetry.space_group_name_H-M   'P 1'
#
loop_
_entity.id
_entity.type
_entity.pdbx_description
1 polymer ?
#
loop_
_entity_poly.entity_id
_entity_poly.type
_entity_poly.pdbx_seq_one_letter_code
_entity_poly.pdbx_strand_id
1 'polypeptide(L)'
;MEGVGIEKIVKKLQLKKYIEDMELKGHRIRLADVNRPALQLSGYFEHFEQSRVQIIGMVEYTYLQHLNDSEKDSIYSRFLKYDIPCVIFCRDLQPDDLFLQRAKENNVPVFGTGRSCLLYTSDAADEL
;
A
#
# COMPACT_ATOMS: atom_id res chain seq x y z
N MET A 1 12.30 -17.73 -7.48
CA MET A 1 11.29 -17.94 -6.46
C MET A 1 10.13 -16.96 -6.62
N GLU A 2 8.91 -17.45 -6.54
CA GLU A 2 7.73 -16.63 -6.83
C GLU A 2 7.28 -15.74 -5.70
N GLY A 3 7.77 -15.94 -4.49
CA GLY A 3 7.30 -15.18 -3.34
C GLY A 3 6.01 -15.76 -2.77
N VAL A 4 5.33 -14.97 -1.94
CA VAL A 4 4.16 -15.40 -1.18
C VAL A 4 2.91 -14.76 -1.78
N GLY A 5 1.83 -15.55 -1.88
CA GLY A 5 0.55 -15.04 -2.37
C GLY A 5 -0.04 -14.02 -1.40
N ILE A 6 -0.60 -12.94 -1.94
CA ILE A 6 -1.16 -11.86 -1.13
C ILE A 6 -2.33 -12.33 -0.27
N GLU A 7 -3.14 -13.27 -0.79
CA GLU A 7 -4.27 -13.79 -0.01
C GLU A 7 -3.82 -14.39 1.32
N LYS A 8 -2.67 -15.06 1.33
CA LYS A 8 -2.12 -15.65 2.53
C LYS A 8 -1.73 -14.58 3.54
N ILE A 9 -1.16 -13.47 3.06
CA ILE A 9 -0.77 -12.36 3.91
C ILE A 9 -2.00 -11.69 4.52
N VAL A 10 -3.04 -11.47 3.72
CA VAL A 10 -4.29 -10.86 4.19
C VAL A 10 -4.89 -11.69 5.33
N LYS A 11 -4.91 -13.01 5.16
CA LYS A 11 -5.45 -13.91 6.17
C LYS A 11 -4.60 -13.93 7.44
N LYS A 12 -3.29 -14.05 7.28
CA LYS A 12 -2.37 -14.18 8.41
C LYS A 12 -2.33 -12.92 9.26
N LEU A 13 -2.33 -11.75 8.62
CA LEU A 13 -2.26 -10.47 9.31
C LEU A 13 -3.65 -9.89 9.60
N GLN A 14 -4.70 -10.59 9.20
CA GLN A 14 -6.09 -10.17 9.44
C GLN A 14 -6.35 -8.77 8.89
N LEU A 15 -5.95 -8.54 7.66
CA LEU A 15 -6.09 -7.25 7.01
C LEU A 15 -7.51 -7.03 6.50
N LYS A 16 -7.99 -5.79 6.61
CA LYS A 16 -9.25 -5.37 6.02
C LYS A 16 -9.02 -5.10 4.54
N LYS A 17 -9.93 -5.57 3.70
CA LYS A 17 -9.83 -5.41 2.26
C LYS A 17 -10.69 -4.22 1.83
N TYR A 18 -10.07 -3.15 1.31
CA TYR A 18 -10.81 -1.95 0.91
C TYR A 18 -11.38 -2.03 -0.50
N ILE A 19 -10.76 -2.81 -1.38
CA ILE A 19 -11.28 -3.05 -2.72
C ILE A 19 -11.77 -4.49 -2.76
N GLU A 20 -13.03 -4.69 -2.41
CA GLU A 20 -13.57 -6.03 -2.18
C GLU A 20 -13.75 -6.85 -3.44
N ASP A 21 -14.00 -6.20 -4.57
CA ASP A 21 -14.23 -6.89 -5.83
C ASP A 21 -12.95 -7.16 -6.63
N MET A 22 -11.79 -6.80 -6.09
CA MET A 22 -10.52 -7.08 -6.75
C MET A 22 -10.09 -8.53 -6.53
N GLU A 23 -9.72 -9.18 -7.61
CA GLU A 23 -9.19 -10.53 -7.54
C GLU A 23 -7.75 -10.51 -7.03
N LEU A 24 -7.47 -11.22 -5.95
CA LEU A 24 -6.14 -11.26 -5.34
C LEU A 24 -5.31 -12.43 -5.83
N LYS A 25 -5.93 -13.39 -6.47
CA LYS A 25 -5.24 -14.56 -7.00
C LYS A 25 -4.21 -14.12 -8.04
N GLY A 26 -2.98 -14.54 -7.86
CA GLY A 26 -1.91 -14.13 -8.77
C GLY A 26 -1.10 -12.94 -8.29
N HIS A 27 -1.59 -12.18 -7.32
CA HIS A 27 -0.79 -11.13 -6.69
C HIS A 27 0.17 -11.77 -5.71
N ARG A 28 1.45 -11.44 -5.79
CA ARG A 28 2.46 -12.06 -4.93
C ARG A 28 3.43 -11.02 -4.40
N ILE A 29 3.95 -11.28 -3.22
CA ILE A 29 4.97 -10.45 -2.59
C ILE A 29 6.30 -11.20 -2.66
N ARG A 30 7.28 -10.61 -3.31
CA ARG A 30 8.58 -11.25 -3.53
C ARG A 30 9.64 -10.82 -2.53
N LEU A 31 9.45 -9.68 -1.90
CA LEU A 31 10.38 -9.17 -0.90
C LEU A 31 9.71 -9.18 0.46
N ALA A 32 10.49 -9.58 1.49
CA ALA A 32 9.99 -9.61 2.86
C ALA A 32 9.87 -8.21 3.46
N ASP A 33 10.65 -7.25 2.96
CA ASP A 33 10.67 -5.89 3.48
C ASP A 33 9.46 -5.08 3.03
N VAL A 34 9.19 -4.03 3.80
CA VAL A 34 8.15 -3.06 3.45
C VAL A 34 8.80 -1.73 3.09
N ASN A 35 8.05 -0.85 2.44
CA ASN A 35 8.48 0.51 2.12
C ASN A 35 7.50 1.52 2.69
N ARG A 36 8.03 2.61 3.26
CA ARG A 36 7.25 3.76 3.68
C ARG A 36 7.38 4.81 2.56
N PRO A 37 6.33 5.07 1.77
CA PRO A 37 6.47 5.84 0.54
C PRO A 37 6.39 7.36 0.70
N ALA A 38 6.84 7.91 1.83
CA ALA A 38 6.76 9.36 2.06
C ALA A 38 7.44 10.16 0.94
N LEU A 39 8.61 9.73 0.50
CA LEU A 39 9.33 10.42 -0.58
C LEU A 39 8.55 10.36 -1.90
N GLN A 40 8.01 9.19 -2.22
CA GLN A 40 7.26 9.01 -3.47
C GLN A 40 5.99 9.84 -3.47
N LEU A 41 5.31 9.90 -2.33
CA LEU A 41 4.09 10.69 -2.23
C LEU A 41 4.37 12.19 -2.32
N SER A 42 5.60 12.63 -2.05
CA SER A 42 6.00 14.02 -2.25
C SER A 42 6.55 14.30 -3.66
N GLY A 43 6.57 13.27 -4.52
CA GLY A 43 6.95 13.42 -5.91
C GLY A 43 8.32 12.89 -6.29
N TYR A 44 9.07 12.33 -5.34
CA TYR A 44 10.42 11.82 -5.60
C TYR A 44 10.36 10.31 -5.81
N PHE A 45 10.57 9.87 -7.05
CA PHE A 45 10.46 8.45 -7.41
C PHE A 45 11.79 7.79 -7.75
N GLU A 46 12.88 8.53 -7.70
CA GLU A 46 14.21 7.94 -7.94
C GLU A 46 14.50 6.90 -6.86
N HIS A 47 14.93 5.72 -7.29
CA HIS A 47 15.20 4.58 -6.39
C HIS A 47 13.96 4.08 -5.64
N PHE A 48 12.77 4.25 -6.22
CA PHE A 48 11.54 3.76 -5.62
C PHE A 48 11.54 2.22 -5.59
N GLU A 49 11.35 1.67 -4.40
CA GLU A 49 11.31 0.22 -4.19
C GLU A 49 9.89 -0.30 -4.39
N GLN A 50 9.45 -0.29 -5.63
CA GLN A 50 8.07 -0.58 -5.99
C GLN A 50 7.66 -2.03 -5.73
N SER A 51 8.60 -2.96 -5.69
CA SER A 51 8.29 -4.38 -5.46
C SER A 51 8.04 -4.72 -4.00
N ARG A 52 8.20 -3.77 -3.10
CA ARG A 52 7.91 -3.96 -1.68
C ARG A 52 6.47 -3.60 -1.35
N VAL A 53 5.95 -4.19 -0.27
CA VAL A 53 4.65 -3.79 0.27
C VAL A 53 4.76 -2.34 0.75
N GLN A 54 3.82 -1.50 0.31
CA GLN A 54 3.83 -0.08 0.65
C GLN A 54 2.96 0.16 1.89
N ILE A 55 3.52 0.79 2.91
CA ILE A 55 2.85 1.02 4.19
C ILE A 55 2.55 2.51 4.35
N ILE A 56 1.28 2.86 4.52
CA ILE A 56 0.84 4.23 4.77
C ILE A 56 0.54 4.36 6.27
N GLY A 57 1.36 5.13 6.95
CA GLY A 57 1.15 5.42 8.36
C GLY A 57 0.70 6.86 8.57
N MET A 58 0.75 7.31 9.81
CA MET A 58 0.26 8.64 10.17
C MET A 58 0.99 9.76 9.43
N VAL A 59 2.31 9.64 9.28
CA VAL A 59 3.12 10.67 8.61
C VAL A 59 2.70 10.84 7.16
N GLU A 60 2.63 9.74 6.42
CA GLU A 60 2.23 9.77 5.01
C GLU A 60 0.79 10.26 4.87
N TYR A 61 -0.09 9.75 5.72
CA TYR A 61 -1.50 10.09 5.66
C TYR A 61 -1.74 11.57 5.92
N THR A 62 -1.09 12.12 6.96
CA THR A 62 -1.22 13.54 7.31
C THR A 62 -0.73 14.42 6.17
N TYR A 63 0.40 14.05 5.56
CA TYR A 63 0.90 14.79 4.40
C TYR A 63 -0.14 14.82 3.27
N LEU A 64 -0.74 13.67 2.96
CA LEU A 64 -1.73 13.58 1.89
C LEU A 64 -2.96 14.44 2.17
N GLN A 65 -3.35 14.59 3.44
CA GLN A 65 -4.51 15.40 3.78
C GLN A 65 -4.27 16.90 3.57
N HIS A 66 -3.02 17.33 3.44
CA HIS A 66 -2.70 18.73 3.15
C HIS A 66 -2.74 19.05 1.65
N LEU A 67 -2.87 18.05 0.79
CA LEU A 67 -2.93 18.26 -0.66
C LEU A 67 -4.36 18.59 -1.09
N ASN A 68 -4.48 19.42 -2.14
CA ASN A 68 -5.79 19.63 -2.75
C ASN A 68 -6.12 18.46 -3.68
N ASP A 69 -7.34 18.45 -4.23
CA ASP A 69 -7.80 17.34 -5.05
C ASP A 69 -6.96 17.12 -6.30
N SER A 70 -6.53 18.20 -6.92
CA SER A 70 -5.68 18.11 -8.12
C SER A 70 -4.32 17.52 -7.81
N GLU A 71 -3.72 17.92 -6.68
CA GLU A 71 -2.44 17.40 -6.23
C GLU A 71 -2.56 15.91 -5.85
N LYS A 72 -3.63 15.56 -5.16
CA LYS A 72 -3.89 14.17 -4.81
C LYS A 72 -4.00 13.30 -6.06
N ASP A 73 -4.80 13.74 -7.04
CA ASP A 73 -4.98 12.98 -8.27
C ASP A 73 -3.65 12.75 -8.99
N SER A 74 -2.85 13.81 -9.09
CA SER A 74 -1.55 13.72 -9.74
C SER A 74 -0.63 12.71 -9.05
N ILE A 75 -0.49 12.80 -7.73
CA ILE A 75 0.44 11.93 -7.01
C ILE A 75 -0.08 10.49 -6.90
N TYR A 76 -1.39 10.31 -6.71
CA TYR A 76 -1.97 8.97 -6.65
C TYR A 76 -1.79 8.26 -7.99
N SER A 77 -2.03 8.96 -9.10
CA SER A 77 -1.88 8.40 -10.43
C SER A 77 -0.43 7.98 -10.70
N ARG A 78 0.53 8.79 -10.29
CA ARG A 78 1.94 8.47 -10.48
C ARG A 78 2.38 7.28 -9.61
N PHE A 79 1.99 7.31 -8.33
CA PHE A 79 2.39 6.29 -7.36
C PHE A 79 1.78 4.92 -7.72
N LEU A 80 0.49 4.89 -8.00
CA LEU A 80 -0.23 3.64 -8.23
C LEU A 80 -0.02 3.06 -9.63
N LYS A 81 0.66 3.79 -10.49
CA LYS A 81 1.01 3.30 -11.84
C LYS A 81 2.14 2.27 -11.78
N TYR A 82 2.96 2.30 -10.73
CA TYR A 82 4.05 1.34 -10.57
C TYR A 82 3.49 -0.04 -10.22
N ASP A 83 4.28 -1.07 -10.48
CA ASP A 83 3.88 -2.46 -10.22
C ASP A 83 4.04 -2.78 -8.73
N ILE A 84 3.14 -2.22 -7.93
CA ILE A 84 3.16 -2.33 -6.47
C ILE A 84 2.37 -3.58 -6.07
N PRO A 85 2.91 -4.44 -5.17
CA PRO A 85 2.15 -5.63 -4.75
C PRO A 85 0.90 -5.31 -3.94
N CYS A 86 0.97 -4.33 -3.05
CA CYS A 86 -0.22 -3.83 -2.34
C CYS A 86 0.15 -2.62 -1.51
N VAL A 87 -0.88 -1.93 -1.02
CA VAL A 87 -0.73 -0.81 -0.09
C VAL A 87 -1.52 -1.13 1.17
N ILE A 88 -0.91 -0.93 2.35
CA ILE A 88 -1.56 -1.19 3.63
C ILE A 88 -1.65 0.13 4.41
N PHE A 89 -2.86 0.53 4.78
CA PHE A 89 -3.10 1.68 5.65
C PHE A 89 -3.14 1.20 7.09
N CYS A 90 -2.31 1.77 7.95
CA CYS A 90 -2.20 1.39 9.35
C CYS A 90 -3.09 2.26 10.23
N ARG A 91 -3.23 1.89 11.51
CA ARG A 91 -3.93 2.67 12.55
C ARG A 91 -5.36 3.02 12.18
N ASP A 92 -6.05 2.14 11.47
CA ASP A 92 -7.43 2.35 10.99
C ASP A 92 -7.59 3.61 10.13
N LEU A 93 -6.52 4.11 9.53
CA LEU A 93 -6.58 5.23 8.59
C LEU A 93 -7.36 4.81 7.35
N GLN A 94 -8.26 5.68 6.90
CA GLN A 94 -9.15 5.36 5.78
C GLN A 94 -8.64 6.01 4.50
N PRO A 95 -8.36 5.23 3.45
CA PRO A 95 -8.00 5.84 2.16
C PRO A 95 -9.17 6.62 1.60
N ASP A 96 -8.89 7.74 0.92
CA ASP A 96 -9.96 8.50 0.29
C ASP A 96 -10.45 7.76 -0.96
N ASP A 97 -11.66 8.15 -1.41
CA ASP A 97 -12.29 7.50 -2.56
C ASP A 97 -11.43 7.61 -3.82
N LEU A 98 -10.76 8.75 -3.99
CA LEU A 98 -9.89 8.95 -5.15
C LEU A 98 -8.73 7.97 -5.14
N PHE A 99 -8.12 7.73 -3.98
CA PHE A 99 -7.04 6.76 -3.86
C PHE A 99 -7.52 5.36 -4.27
N LEU A 100 -8.68 4.96 -3.75
CA LEU A 100 -9.24 3.64 -4.07
C LEU A 100 -9.59 3.52 -5.55
N GLN A 101 -10.11 4.59 -6.14
CA GLN A 101 -10.43 4.59 -7.57
C GLN A 101 -9.18 4.39 -8.42
N ARG A 102 -8.12 5.12 -8.13
CA ARG A 102 -6.87 5.00 -8.89
C ARG A 102 -6.21 3.64 -8.67
N ALA A 103 -6.27 3.12 -7.44
CA ALA A 103 -5.74 1.79 -7.15
C ALA A 103 -6.49 0.71 -7.94
N LYS A 104 -7.80 0.82 -7.98
CA LYS A 104 -8.62 -0.14 -8.71
C LYS A 104 -8.31 -0.10 -10.22
N GLU A 105 -8.15 1.10 -10.77
CA GLU A 105 -7.81 1.26 -12.18
C GLU A 105 -6.47 0.63 -12.54
N ASN A 106 -5.53 0.63 -11.60
CA ASN A 106 -4.19 0.08 -11.83
C ASN A 106 -4.01 -1.32 -11.22
N ASN A 107 -5.08 -1.92 -10.75
CA ASN A 107 -5.09 -3.28 -10.19
C ASN A 107 -4.13 -3.42 -9.00
N VAL A 108 -4.10 -2.42 -8.13
CA VAL A 108 -3.28 -2.43 -6.91
C VAL A 108 -4.17 -2.71 -5.71
N PRO A 109 -3.97 -3.84 -5.00
CA PRO A 109 -4.76 -4.14 -3.81
C PRO A 109 -4.49 -3.15 -2.68
N VAL A 110 -5.55 -2.78 -1.93
CA VAL A 110 -5.44 -1.85 -0.81
C VAL A 110 -6.07 -2.48 0.41
N PHE A 111 -5.31 -2.51 1.50
CA PHE A 111 -5.74 -3.13 2.75
C PHE A 111 -5.61 -2.15 3.91
N GLY A 112 -6.23 -2.50 5.02
CA GLY A 112 -6.15 -1.71 6.23
C GLY A 112 -5.96 -2.58 7.46
N THR A 113 -5.42 -1.98 8.52
CA THR A 113 -5.24 -2.63 9.80
C THR A 113 -5.33 -1.59 10.91
N GLY A 114 -5.76 -2.04 12.09
CA GLY A 114 -5.74 -1.17 13.28
C GLY A 114 -4.37 -1.10 13.94
N ARG A 115 -3.44 -1.93 13.53
CA ARG A 115 -2.10 -1.99 14.12
C ARG A 115 -1.23 -0.82 13.65
N SER A 116 -0.19 -0.52 14.42
CA SER A 116 0.77 0.50 14.01
C SER A 116 1.71 -0.05 12.94
N CYS A 117 2.30 0.87 12.16
CA CYS A 117 3.23 0.47 11.10
C CYS A 117 4.47 -0.23 11.62
N LEU A 118 4.86 0.05 12.87
CA LEU A 118 6.07 -0.57 13.45
C LEU A 118 5.96 -2.09 13.52
N LEU A 119 4.75 -2.61 13.70
CA LEU A 119 4.54 -4.05 13.73
C LEU A 119 4.83 -4.69 12.37
N TYR A 120 4.72 -3.92 11.29
CA TYR A 120 4.90 -4.45 9.95
C TYR A 120 6.29 -4.24 9.38
N THR A 121 7.15 -3.47 10.07
CA THR A 121 8.52 -3.29 9.61
C THR A 121 9.42 -4.48 9.99
N SER A 122 9.08 -5.20 11.07
CA SER A 122 9.85 -6.37 11.47
C SER A 122 9.00 -7.64 11.44
N ASP A 123 7.81 -7.58 12.02
CA ASP A 123 6.96 -8.77 12.14
C ASP A 123 6.47 -9.27 10.77
N ALA A 124 6.16 -8.36 9.85
CA ALA A 124 5.73 -8.77 8.52
C ALA A 124 6.85 -9.50 7.78
N ALA A 125 8.09 -9.04 7.93
CA ALA A 125 9.24 -9.69 7.33
C ALA A 125 9.43 -11.10 7.87
N ASP A 126 9.24 -11.28 9.18
CA ASP A 126 9.37 -12.59 9.81
C ASP A 126 8.24 -13.54 9.39
N GLU A 127 7.08 -13.00 9.10
CA GLU A 127 5.92 -13.78 8.70
C GLU A 127 5.95 -14.23 7.25
N LEU A 128 6.68 -13.50 6.43
CA LEU A 128 6.80 -13.78 5.01
C LEU A 128 7.86 -14.85 4.71
#